data_de7d9867993222c804ed4051b3acf2de
#
_entry.id   de7d9867993222c804ed4051b3acf2de
#
_cell.length_a   1.000
_cell.length_b   1.000
_cell.length_c   1.000
_cell.angle_alpha   90.00
_cell.angle_beta   90.00
_cell.angle_gamma   90.00
#
_symmetry.space_group_name_H-M   'P 1'
#
loop_
_entity.id
_entity.type
_entity.pdbx_description
1 polymer ?
#
loop_
_entity_poly.entity_id
_entity_poly.type
_entity_poly.pdbx_seq_one_letter_code
_entity_poly.pdbx_strand_id
1 'polypeptide(L)' 'MNETKSLNIKIKSDELRQSIRAAARTEGWTTISGLRAWAKDTYNATLYIGQWGMTSITFKNEQDCIMFSLKHGVQ' A
#
# COMPACT_ATOMS: atom_id res chain seq x y z
N MET A 1 -13.22 24.86 4.02
CA MET A 1 -13.28 23.84 4.13
C MET A 1 -12.16 23.31 4.04
N ASN A 2 -11.94 22.49 4.31
CA ASN A 2 -10.81 22.03 4.14
C ASN A 2 -10.77 21.10 3.21
N GLU A 3 -9.84 21.03 2.47
CA GLU A 3 -9.85 20.10 1.60
C GLU A 3 -9.38 18.93 2.11
N THR A 4 -9.83 17.87 1.70
CA THR A 4 -9.41 16.59 2.07
C THR A 4 -8.33 16.16 1.21
N LYS A 5 -7.16 15.93 1.78
CA LYS A 5 -6.10 15.40 1.01
C LYS A 5 -6.41 14.02 0.63
N SER A 6 -6.09 13.65 -0.55
CA SER A 6 -6.23 12.28 -1.00
C SER A 6 -5.17 11.43 -0.31
N LEU A 7 -5.61 10.37 0.33
CA LEU A 7 -4.68 9.42 0.95
C LEU A 7 -4.57 8.15 0.11
N ASN A 8 -4.92 8.26 -1.16
CA ASN A 8 -4.82 7.12 -2.07
C ASN A 8 -3.56 7.25 -2.90
N ILE A 9 -2.76 6.20 -2.93
CA ILE A 9 -1.56 6.15 -3.75
C ILE A 9 -1.80 5.13 -4.83
N LYS A 10 -1.64 5.54 -6.09
CA LYS A 10 -1.81 4.63 -7.21
C LYS A 10 -0.52 3.87 -7.45
N ILE A 11 -0.64 2.56 -7.58
CA ILE A 11 0.52 1.70 -7.78
C ILE A 11 0.65 1.47 -9.28
N LYS A 12 1.54 2.24 -9.91
CA LYS A 12 1.67 2.21 -11.35
C LYS A 12 2.92 1.52 -11.87
N SER A 13 3.89 1.29 -11.02
CA SER A 13 5.14 0.69 -11.49
C SER A 13 5.32 -0.72 -10.93
N ASP A 14 6.02 -1.54 -11.68
CA ASP A 14 6.35 -2.87 -11.20
C ASP A 14 7.31 -2.81 -10.04
N GLU A 15 8.16 -1.80 -10.03
CA GLU A 15 9.12 -1.64 -8.95
C GLU A 15 8.38 -1.44 -7.62
N LEU A 16 7.34 -0.62 -7.63
CA LEU A 16 6.58 -0.39 -6.41
C LEU A 16 5.84 -1.66 -6.01
N ARG A 17 5.27 -2.39 -6.98
CA ARG A 17 4.60 -3.65 -6.68
C ARG A 17 5.55 -4.64 -6.04
N GLN A 18 6.76 -4.75 -6.57
CA GLN A 18 7.75 -5.67 -6.04
C GLN A 18 8.21 -5.25 -4.66
N SER A 19 8.34 -3.95 -4.42
CA SER A 19 8.73 -3.44 -3.12
C SER A 19 7.69 -3.81 -2.07
N ILE A 20 6.41 -3.67 -2.41
CA ILE A 20 5.33 -4.00 -1.50
C ILE A 20 5.32 -5.50 -1.22
N ARG A 21 5.47 -6.31 -2.27
CA ARG A 21 5.47 -7.75 -2.09
C ARG A 21 6.64 -8.21 -1.23
N ALA A 22 7.81 -7.61 -1.46
CA ALA A 22 8.99 -7.97 -0.70
C ALA A 22 8.81 -7.63 0.78
N ALA A 23 8.23 -6.47 1.07
CA ALA A 23 7.99 -6.06 2.45
C ALA A 23 7.01 -7.01 3.13
N ALA A 24 5.95 -7.37 2.43
CA ALA A 24 4.96 -8.28 2.98
C ALA A 24 5.54 -9.66 3.22
N ARG A 25 6.35 -10.14 2.26
CA ARG A 25 6.95 -11.44 2.38
C ARG A 25 7.91 -11.53 3.56
N THR A 26 8.63 -10.44 3.81
CA THR A 26 9.54 -10.38 4.94
C THR A 26 8.80 -10.58 6.25
N GLU A 27 7.52 -10.21 6.28
CA GLU A 27 6.70 -10.35 7.48
C GLU A 27 5.83 -11.62 7.43
N GLY A 28 6.06 -12.49 6.46
CA GLY A 28 5.35 -13.76 6.41
C GLY A 28 4.09 -13.80 5.57
N TRP A 29 3.77 -12.71 4.86
CA TRP A 29 2.57 -12.67 4.05
C TRP A 29 2.94 -13.06 2.62
N THR A 30 2.54 -14.24 2.21
CA THR A 30 2.99 -14.76 0.91
C THR A 30 1.89 -14.94 -0.12
N THR A 31 0.63 -14.66 0.22
CA THR A 31 -0.46 -14.81 -0.72
C THR A 31 -1.04 -13.46 -1.09
N ILE A 32 -1.83 -13.44 -2.17
CA ILE A 32 -2.50 -12.20 -2.58
C ILE A 32 -3.48 -11.74 -1.51
N SER A 33 -4.22 -12.66 -0.92
CA SER A 33 -5.10 -12.32 0.19
C SER A 33 -4.30 -11.78 1.35
N GLY A 34 -3.14 -12.32 1.57
CA GLY A 34 -2.25 -11.86 2.63
C GLY A 34 -1.79 -10.45 2.42
N LEU A 35 -1.62 -10.01 1.16
CA LEU A 35 -1.21 -8.64 0.91
C LEU A 35 -2.23 -7.64 1.42
N ARG A 36 -3.51 -7.95 1.30
CA ARG A 36 -4.55 -7.07 1.83
C ARG A 36 -4.48 -7.02 3.35
N ALA A 37 -4.30 -8.16 3.97
CA ALA A 37 -4.19 -8.23 5.41
C ALA A 37 -2.94 -7.51 5.89
N TRP A 38 -1.84 -7.65 5.17
CA TRP A 38 -0.61 -6.96 5.50
C TRP A 38 -0.79 -5.45 5.49
N ALA A 39 -1.44 -4.93 4.45
CA ALA A 39 -1.66 -3.49 4.33
C ALA A 39 -2.51 -2.99 5.49
N LYS A 40 -3.55 -3.73 5.84
CA LYS A 40 -4.41 -3.33 6.93
C LYS A 40 -3.70 -3.42 8.27
N ASP A 41 -2.94 -4.47 8.48
CA ASP A 41 -2.25 -4.68 9.73
C ASP A 41 -1.10 -3.71 9.92
N THR A 42 -0.36 -3.44 8.87
CA THR A 42 0.84 -2.62 8.96
C THR A 42 0.55 -1.12 8.90
N TYR A 43 -0.37 -0.73 8.02
CA TYR A 43 -0.63 0.68 7.75
C TYR A 43 -2.08 1.08 7.95
N ASN A 44 -2.92 0.17 8.42
CA ASN A 44 -4.36 0.42 8.56
C ASN A 44 -4.92 0.92 7.23
N ALA A 45 -4.48 0.32 6.15
CA ALA A 45 -4.81 0.75 4.81
C ALA A 45 -5.57 -0.31 4.04
N THR A 46 -6.24 0.11 2.97
CA THR A 46 -6.96 -0.79 2.11
C THR A 46 -6.19 -0.92 0.80
N LEU A 47 -5.75 -2.13 0.48
CA LEU A 47 -5.04 -2.40 -0.75
C LEU A 47 -6.02 -2.93 -1.78
N TYR A 48 -6.05 -2.28 -2.94
CA TYR A 48 -6.93 -2.70 -4.02
C TYR A 48 -6.16 -3.52 -5.03
N ILE A 49 -6.64 -4.71 -5.31
CA ILE A 49 -5.98 -5.64 -6.23
C ILE A 49 -6.95 -5.93 -7.36
N GLY A 50 -6.53 -5.61 -8.55
CA GLY A 50 -7.33 -5.84 -9.73
C GLY A 50 -6.85 -7.04 -10.51
N GLN A 51 -7.33 -7.15 -11.75
CA GLN A 51 -7.00 -8.27 -12.62
C GLN A 51 -5.51 -8.38 -12.88
N TRP A 52 -4.84 -7.25 -12.95
CA TRP A 52 -3.42 -7.25 -13.29
C TRP A 52 -2.51 -7.03 -12.08
N GLY A 53 -3.03 -7.20 -10.89
CA GLY A 53 -2.25 -7.05 -9.67
C GLY A 53 -2.69 -5.84 -8.87
N MET A 54 -1.81 -5.36 -7.99
CA MET A 54 -2.13 -4.23 -7.13
C MET A 54 -2.33 -2.97 -7.94
N THR A 55 -3.41 -2.26 -7.69
CA THR A 55 -3.73 -1.04 -8.42
C THR A 55 -3.58 0.22 -7.59
N SER A 56 -3.93 0.15 -6.32
CA SER A 56 -3.80 1.33 -5.46
C SER A 56 -3.89 0.92 -3.99
N ILE A 57 -3.53 1.84 -3.12
CA ILE A 57 -3.64 1.63 -1.69
C ILE A 57 -4.16 2.93 -1.09
N THR A 58 -5.16 2.82 -0.21
CA THR A 58 -5.81 3.95 0.43
C THR A 58 -5.58 3.88 1.94
N PHE A 59 -5.13 4.97 2.52
CA PHE A 59 -4.82 5.03 3.93
C PHE A 59 -5.91 5.77 4.69
N LYS A 60 -6.08 5.45 5.96
CA LYS A 60 -7.07 6.11 6.79
C LYS A 60 -6.53 7.35 7.45
N ASN A 61 -5.22 7.43 7.62
CA ASN A 61 -4.63 8.63 8.20
C ASN A 61 -3.36 9.00 7.46
N GLU A 62 -3.01 10.26 7.57
CA GLU A 62 -1.90 10.81 6.82
C GLU A 62 -0.56 10.26 7.27
N GLN A 63 -0.43 9.99 8.54
CA GLN A 63 0.83 9.49 9.08
C GLN A 63 1.21 8.15 8.47
N ASP A 64 0.24 7.26 8.35
CA ASP A 64 0.51 5.96 7.73
C ASP A 64 0.86 6.11 6.26
N CYS A 65 0.22 7.04 5.59
CA CYS A 65 0.51 7.31 4.19
C CYS A 65 1.95 7.81 4.03
N ILE A 66 2.37 8.69 4.90
CA ILE A 66 3.73 9.23 4.86
C ILE A 66 4.75 8.13 5.12
N MET A 67 4.50 7.29 6.11
CA MET A 67 5.42 6.21 6.43
C MET A 67 5.57 5.24 5.27
N PHE A 68 4.45 4.91 4.62
CA PHE A 68 4.50 4.05 3.46
C PHE A 68 5.31 4.70 2.33
N SER A 69 5.08 5.98 2.09
CA SER A 69 5.76 6.70 1.03
C SER A 69 7.27 6.74 1.27
N LEU A 70 7.67 6.96 2.51
CA LEU A 70 9.09 6.99 2.83
C LEU A 70 9.73 5.63 2.64
N LYS A 71 9.05 4.58 3.07
CA LYS A 71 9.63 3.26 3.00
C LYS A 71 9.74 2.74 1.57
N HIS A 72 8.77 3.07 0.73
CA HIS A 72 8.73 2.54 -0.62
C HIS A 72 9.12 3.53 -1.70
N GLY A 73 9.58 4.71 -1.29
CA GLY A 73 10.08 5.69 -2.25
C GLY A 73 9.01 6.31 -3.13
N VAL A 74 7.78 6.39 -2.62
CA VAL A 74 6.70 6.97 -3.38
C VAL A 74 6.68 8.46 -3.14
N GLN A 75 6.41 9.21 -4.19
CA GLN A 75 6.37 10.64 -4.04
C GLN A 75 4.99 11.19 -4.21
#